data_927130f9e0000e31484191717d9bf189
#
_entry.id   927130f9e0000e31484191717d9bf189
#
_cell.length_a   1.000
_cell.length_b   1.000
_cell.length_c   1.000
_cell.angle_alpha   90.00
_cell.angle_beta   90.00
_cell.angle_gamma   90.00
#
_symmetry.space_group_name_H-M   'P 1'
#
loop_
_entity.id
_entity.type
_entity.pdbx_description
1 polymer ?
#
loop_
_entity_poly.entity_id
_entity_poly.type
_entity_poly.pdbx_seq_one_letter_code
_entity_poly.pdbx_strand_id
1 'polypeptide(L)'
;MFEISFPVKQCEIDSVLNKLITIGLDSTYYNAPYEVTVDSNGYGFFEKEDEFTELKVYPYEDNKEVCLEHIERIKELLDIKEEIKLSEIKTDGWQMDFEPVDLNNGWVIAQPDCEISDDKKRINFESQGSFGTGLHETTQDFLRYILAEDFTGLKVMDLGTGSGILAIAASIKNADHVTALDIRDVSEEVLYNAGLNNLSNIDVVINDVTSSESKITNKYDVVFINIGGDETLSCMDLINSSIKDNGRLFVSGLVEWSSDDIYNELHRQGYDLIKKTKTNEWVTMVLQKNI
;
A
#
# COMPACT_ATOMS: atom_id res chain seq x y z
N MET A 1 -3.35 21.43 15.65
CA MET A 1 -2.23 20.51 15.96
C MET A 1 -0.90 21.24 15.77
N PHE A 2 0.12 20.94 16.56
CA PHE A 2 1.44 21.56 16.43
C PHE A 2 2.49 20.56 15.94
N GLU A 3 3.45 21.06 15.15
CA GLU A 3 4.63 20.34 14.68
C GLU A 3 5.88 21.00 15.27
N ILE A 4 6.71 20.22 15.92
CA ILE A 4 8.05 20.62 16.38
C ILE A 4 9.03 20.02 15.38
N SER A 5 9.91 20.86 14.77
CA SER A 5 10.89 20.32 13.81
C SER A 5 12.31 20.86 14.07
N PHE A 6 13.29 20.00 13.85
CA PHE A 6 14.70 20.29 14.02
C PHE A 6 15.59 19.33 13.20
N PRO A 7 16.79 19.77 12.78
CA PRO A 7 17.70 18.93 12.02
C PRO A 7 18.39 17.88 12.90
N VAL A 8 18.47 16.65 12.38
CA VAL A 8 19.19 15.52 12.99
C VAL A 8 20.03 14.84 11.94
N LYS A 9 21.26 14.40 12.27
CA LYS A 9 22.03 13.55 11.37
C LYS A 9 21.39 12.19 11.20
N GLN A 10 21.40 11.68 9.96
CA GLN A 10 20.78 10.36 9.67
C GLN A 10 21.35 9.26 10.56
N CYS A 11 22.66 9.19 10.76
CA CYS A 11 23.29 8.19 11.64
C CYS A 11 22.89 8.29 13.13
N GLU A 12 22.30 9.40 13.58
CA GLU A 12 21.88 9.62 14.96
C GLU A 12 20.36 9.43 15.15
N ILE A 13 19.61 9.26 14.07
CA ILE A 13 18.13 9.33 14.08
C ILE A 13 17.52 8.30 15.06
N ASP A 14 17.96 7.05 15.02
CA ASP A 14 17.44 5.99 15.91
C ASP A 14 17.70 6.29 17.38
N SER A 15 18.88 6.83 17.69
CA SER A 15 19.22 7.24 19.04
C SER A 15 18.33 8.38 19.52
N VAL A 16 18.05 9.35 18.64
CA VAL A 16 17.17 10.49 18.92
C VAL A 16 15.74 10.02 19.13
N LEU A 17 15.22 9.18 18.25
CA LEU A 17 13.87 8.63 18.36
C LEU A 17 13.68 7.88 19.69
N ASN A 18 14.62 7.00 20.04
CA ASN A 18 14.58 6.28 21.31
C ASN A 18 14.56 7.21 22.53
N LYS A 19 15.32 8.31 22.48
CA LYS A 19 15.30 9.31 23.56
C LYS A 19 13.96 10.05 23.63
N LEU A 20 13.38 10.45 22.48
CA LEU A 20 12.08 11.14 22.43
C LEU A 20 10.96 10.28 23.02
N ILE A 21 10.96 8.97 22.74
CA ILE A 21 10.02 8.02 23.34
C ILE A 21 10.08 8.06 24.86
N THR A 22 11.28 8.21 25.48
CA THR A 22 11.40 8.25 26.95
C THR A 22 10.71 9.45 27.60
N ILE A 23 10.44 10.49 26.83
CA ILE A 23 9.72 11.69 27.30
C ILE A 23 8.30 11.78 26.77
N GLY A 24 7.78 10.69 26.16
CA GLY A 24 6.41 10.59 25.68
C GLY A 24 6.16 11.23 24.30
N LEU A 25 7.20 11.43 23.50
CA LEU A 25 7.11 11.98 22.15
C LEU A 25 7.47 10.90 21.12
N ASP A 26 6.54 10.01 20.85
CA ASP A 26 6.68 8.85 19.97
C ASP A 26 6.08 9.08 18.56
N SER A 27 5.22 10.09 18.40
CA SER A 27 4.68 10.46 17.09
C SER A 27 5.67 11.32 16.32
N THR A 28 6.43 10.70 15.42
CA THR A 28 7.53 11.34 14.70
C THR A 28 7.50 11.03 13.20
N TYR A 29 8.08 11.91 12.41
CA TYR A 29 8.25 11.72 10.96
C TYR A 29 9.55 12.34 10.47
N TYR A 30 10.24 11.68 9.57
CA TYR A 30 11.39 12.20 8.83
C TYR A 30 11.52 11.52 7.46
N ASN A 31 12.24 12.18 6.55
CA ASN A 31 12.62 11.57 5.27
C ASN A 31 14.12 11.28 5.32
N ALA A 32 14.49 9.99 5.27
CA ALA A 32 15.89 9.61 5.19
C ALA A 32 16.53 10.17 3.89
N PRO A 33 17.66 10.86 3.96
CA PRO A 33 18.40 11.26 2.77
C PRO A 33 19.05 10.02 2.14
N TYR A 34 18.76 9.74 0.87
CA TYR A 34 19.33 8.60 0.15
C TYR A 34 19.90 8.98 -1.20
N GLU A 35 20.83 8.19 -1.68
CA GLU A 35 21.36 8.24 -3.03
C GLU A 35 20.88 7.02 -3.81
N VAL A 36 20.28 7.27 -4.96
CA VAL A 36 19.85 6.22 -5.86
C VAL A 36 21.07 5.72 -6.63
N THR A 37 21.31 4.43 -6.60
CA THR A 37 22.34 3.75 -7.39
C THR A 37 21.69 2.88 -8.44
N VAL A 38 22.38 2.71 -9.57
CA VAL A 38 21.94 1.83 -10.64
C VAL A 38 23.10 0.89 -10.95
N ASP A 39 22.87 -0.39 -10.80
CA ASP A 39 23.84 -1.45 -11.16
C ASP A 39 23.21 -2.51 -12.08
N SER A 40 23.90 -3.61 -12.32
CA SER A 40 23.42 -4.70 -13.17
C SER A 40 22.18 -5.41 -12.61
N ASN A 41 21.85 -5.21 -11.33
CA ASN A 41 20.69 -5.81 -10.64
C ASN A 41 19.50 -4.86 -10.57
N GLY A 42 19.65 -3.62 -11.08
CA GLY A 42 18.59 -2.60 -11.10
C GLY A 42 18.91 -1.37 -10.25
N TYR A 43 17.87 -0.77 -9.68
CA TYR A 43 18.00 0.37 -8.78
C TYR A 43 18.26 -0.11 -7.36
N GLY A 44 19.27 0.51 -6.72
CA GLY A 44 19.52 0.41 -5.30
C GLY A 44 19.48 1.78 -4.66
N PHE A 45 19.52 1.84 -3.35
CA PHE A 45 19.68 3.11 -2.63
C PHE A 45 20.61 2.89 -1.43
N PHE A 46 21.38 3.93 -1.11
CA PHE A 46 22.15 4.02 0.13
C PHE A 46 21.68 5.22 0.91
N GLU A 47 21.40 5.02 2.18
CA GLU A 47 21.15 6.13 3.09
C GLU A 47 22.44 6.93 3.30
N LYS A 48 22.33 8.26 3.23
CA LYS A 48 23.47 9.17 3.44
C LYS A 48 23.57 9.47 4.93
N GLU A 49 24.28 8.63 5.65
CA GLU A 49 24.37 8.66 7.11
C GLU A 49 24.91 9.99 7.66
N ASP A 50 25.78 10.69 6.91
CA ASP A 50 26.40 11.96 7.31
C ASP A 50 25.54 13.19 6.99
N GLU A 51 24.45 13.05 6.23
CA GLU A 51 23.55 14.15 5.89
C GLU A 51 22.53 14.41 7.01
N PHE A 52 22.04 15.65 7.06
CA PHE A 52 20.98 16.04 7.99
C PHE A 52 19.61 15.79 7.36
N THR A 53 18.71 15.25 8.18
CA THR A 53 17.28 15.21 7.89
C THR A 53 16.51 16.10 8.86
N GLU A 54 15.36 16.61 8.45
CA GLU A 54 14.46 17.35 9.34
C GLU A 54 13.56 16.34 10.06
N LEU A 55 13.78 16.17 11.36
CA LEU A 55 12.92 15.36 12.21
C LEU A 55 11.72 16.22 12.65
N LYS A 56 10.53 15.70 12.44
CA LYS A 56 9.26 16.29 12.86
C LYS A 56 8.67 15.48 14.00
N VAL A 57 8.21 16.15 15.02
CA VAL A 57 7.58 15.57 16.22
C VAL A 57 6.19 16.17 16.37
N TYR A 58 5.20 15.32 16.59
CA TYR A 58 3.80 15.71 16.72
C TYR A 58 3.31 15.38 18.13
N PRO A 59 3.36 16.36 19.08
CA PRO A 59 2.80 16.17 20.42
C PRO A 59 1.29 15.85 20.34
N TYR A 60 0.82 14.97 21.24
CA TYR A 60 -0.60 14.63 21.31
C TYR A 60 -1.44 15.80 21.81
N GLU A 61 -0.85 16.72 22.59
CA GLU A 61 -1.51 17.88 23.12
C GLU A 61 -1.56 19.02 22.10
N ASP A 62 -2.76 19.44 21.74
CA ASP A 62 -2.98 20.59 20.85
C ASP A 62 -2.95 21.92 21.65
N ASN A 63 -1.86 22.13 22.38
CA ASN A 63 -1.63 23.31 23.22
C ASN A 63 -0.24 23.88 23.01
N LYS A 64 -0.17 25.15 22.57
CA LYS A 64 1.08 25.82 22.25
C LYS A 64 2.05 25.92 23.46
N GLU A 65 1.52 26.16 24.66
CA GLU A 65 2.35 26.30 25.87
C GLU A 65 3.00 24.97 26.22
N VAL A 66 2.25 23.87 26.14
CA VAL A 66 2.77 22.51 26.35
C VAL A 66 3.81 22.14 25.28
N CYS A 67 3.59 22.52 24.02
CA CYS A 67 4.57 22.30 22.97
C CYS A 67 5.87 23.07 23.20
N LEU A 68 5.82 24.27 23.76
CA LEU A 68 7.02 25.02 24.16
C LEU A 68 7.76 24.34 25.31
N GLU A 69 7.06 23.75 26.26
CA GLU A 69 7.70 22.95 27.34
C GLU A 69 8.37 21.68 26.74
N HIS A 70 7.75 21.02 25.77
CA HIS A 70 8.36 19.91 25.05
C HIS A 70 9.63 20.34 24.30
N ILE A 71 9.65 21.51 23.69
CA ILE A 71 10.87 22.04 23.03
C ILE A 71 12.02 22.19 24.02
N GLU A 72 11.78 22.75 25.20
CA GLU A 72 12.84 22.88 26.21
C GLU A 72 13.31 21.50 26.70
N ARG A 73 12.42 20.54 26.90
CA ARG A 73 12.79 19.16 27.26
C ARG A 73 13.61 18.48 26.16
N ILE A 74 13.27 18.68 24.88
CA ILE A 74 14.03 18.16 23.73
C ILE A 74 15.42 18.76 23.70
N LYS A 75 15.55 20.08 23.89
CA LYS A 75 16.85 20.76 23.93
C LYS A 75 17.77 20.21 25.03
N GLU A 76 17.22 20.04 26.24
CA GLU A 76 17.98 19.47 27.37
C GLU A 76 18.38 18.00 27.10
N LEU A 77 17.47 17.19 26.59
CA LEU A 77 17.67 15.76 26.36
C LEU A 77 18.69 15.46 25.25
N LEU A 78 18.72 16.32 24.21
CA LEU A 78 19.55 16.12 23.03
C LEU A 78 20.75 17.09 22.94
N ASP A 79 20.92 17.98 23.95
CA ASP A 79 21.93 19.06 23.97
C ASP A 79 21.90 19.95 22.70
N ILE A 80 20.69 20.24 22.21
CA ILE A 80 20.47 21.07 21.02
C ILE A 80 20.58 22.55 21.42
N LYS A 81 21.48 23.29 20.76
CA LYS A 81 21.70 24.74 20.98
C LYS A 81 21.04 25.61 19.92
N GLU A 82 20.71 24.99 18.79
CA GLU A 82 20.03 25.61 17.67
C GLU A 82 18.56 25.87 17.99
N GLU A 83 17.95 26.73 17.20
CA GLU A 83 16.53 27.02 17.32
C GLU A 83 15.70 25.82 16.79
N ILE A 84 14.80 25.31 17.64
CA ILE A 84 13.80 24.33 17.26
C ILE A 84 12.56 25.07 16.78
N LYS A 85 12.06 24.73 15.62
CA LYS A 85 10.86 25.36 15.06
C LYS A 85 9.59 24.78 15.66
N LEU A 86 8.63 25.67 15.95
CA LEU A 86 7.25 25.29 16.28
C LEU A 86 6.33 25.84 15.19
N SER A 87 5.63 24.98 14.51
CA SER A 87 4.65 25.33 13.48
C SER A 87 3.25 24.92 13.92
N GLU A 88 2.28 25.79 13.74
CA GLU A 88 0.88 25.44 13.90
C GLU A 88 0.40 24.86 12.57
N ILE A 89 0.07 23.57 12.57
CA ILE A 89 -0.54 22.91 11.43
C ILE A 89 -2.06 23.13 11.57
N LYS A 90 -2.62 23.92 10.68
CA LYS A 90 -4.06 23.96 10.55
C LYS A 90 -4.53 22.58 10.09
N THR A 91 -5.06 21.83 11.00
CA THR A 91 -5.83 20.63 10.70
C THR A 91 -7.23 21.06 10.25
N ASP A 92 -7.33 21.74 9.14
CA ASP A 92 -8.56 21.73 8.38
C ASP A 92 -8.63 20.31 7.79
N GLY A 93 -9.16 19.40 8.60
CA GLY A 93 -9.16 17.93 8.42
C GLY A 93 -8.08 17.43 7.45
N TRP A 94 -7.38 16.41 7.80
CA TRP A 94 -6.53 15.68 6.84
C TRP A 94 -7.41 15.05 5.74
N GLN A 95 -8.14 15.88 5.01
CA GLN A 95 -8.49 15.61 3.64
C GLN A 95 -7.22 15.95 2.87
N MET A 96 -6.35 14.95 2.67
CA MET A 96 -5.54 15.01 1.46
C MET A 96 -6.56 15.16 0.35
N ASP A 97 -6.58 16.31 -0.33
CA ASP A 97 -7.35 16.46 -1.56
C ASP A 97 -6.87 15.35 -2.50
N PHE A 98 -7.57 14.22 -2.44
CA PHE A 98 -7.27 13.09 -3.29
C PHE A 98 -7.83 13.46 -4.67
N GLU A 99 -6.94 13.95 -5.53
CA GLU A 99 -7.34 14.24 -6.91
C GLU A 99 -7.88 12.96 -7.57
N PRO A 100 -8.99 13.07 -8.31
CA PRO A 100 -9.53 11.91 -9.01
C PRO A 100 -8.51 11.26 -9.93
N VAL A 101 -8.33 9.96 -9.79
CA VAL A 101 -7.42 9.18 -10.63
C VAL A 101 -8.18 8.59 -11.81
N ASP A 102 -7.99 9.16 -12.99
CA ASP A 102 -8.56 8.62 -14.23
C ASP A 102 -7.79 7.38 -14.68
N LEU A 103 -8.47 6.24 -14.73
CA LEU A 103 -7.89 4.98 -15.20
C LEU A 103 -7.81 4.90 -16.74
N ASN A 104 -8.29 5.91 -17.47
CA ASN A 104 -8.29 5.98 -18.94
C ASN A 104 -9.01 4.80 -19.64
N ASN A 105 -9.95 4.16 -18.94
CA ASN A 105 -10.78 3.05 -19.44
C ASN A 105 -12.27 3.26 -19.16
N GLY A 106 -12.68 4.51 -18.90
CA GLY A 106 -14.04 4.88 -18.54
C GLY A 106 -14.33 4.79 -17.03
N TRP A 107 -13.30 4.54 -16.19
CA TRP A 107 -13.41 4.52 -14.74
C TRP A 107 -12.50 5.55 -14.09
N VAL A 108 -12.95 6.05 -12.96
CA VAL A 108 -12.23 7.02 -12.11
C VAL A 108 -12.27 6.55 -10.67
N ILE A 109 -11.16 6.64 -9.97
CA ILE A 109 -11.10 6.53 -8.50
C ILE A 109 -11.29 7.94 -7.96
N ALA A 110 -12.29 8.17 -7.13
CA ALA A 110 -12.56 9.49 -6.57
C ALA A 110 -13.29 9.40 -5.21
N GLN A 111 -13.14 10.44 -4.41
CA GLN A 111 -13.96 10.60 -3.20
C GLN A 111 -15.45 10.77 -3.58
N PRO A 112 -16.39 10.36 -2.71
CA PRO A 112 -17.82 10.40 -3.01
C PRO A 112 -18.33 11.79 -3.45
N ASP A 113 -17.83 12.85 -2.81
CA ASP A 113 -18.27 14.23 -3.03
C ASP A 113 -17.52 14.94 -4.16
N CYS A 114 -16.53 14.27 -4.77
CA CYS A 114 -15.76 14.86 -5.86
C CYS A 114 -16.57 14.87 -7.16
N GLU A 115 -16.57 15.97 -7.89
CA GLU A 115 -17.19 16.04 -9.22
C GLU A 115 -16.33 15.26 -10.23
N ILE A 116 -16.96 14.36 -10.98
CA ILE A 116 -16.37 13.65 -12.12
C ILE A 116 -17.24 13.82 -13.36
N SER A 117 -16.67 13.58 -14.53
CA SER A 117 -17.41 13.63 -15.80
C SER A 117 -18.53 12.57 -15.84
N ASP A 118 -19.71 12.96 -16.36
CA ASP A 118 -20.92 12.11 -16.41
C ASP A 118 -20.76 10.83 -17.26
N ASP A 119 -19.77 10.79 -18.15
CA ASP A 119 -19.47 9.63 -19.01
C ASP A 119 -18.57 8.59 -18.30
N LYS A 120 -18.10 8.89 -17.08
CA LYS A 120 -17.22 8.01 -16.32
C LYS A 120 -17.95 7.25 -15.22
N LYS A 121 -17.51 6.02 -15.00
CA LYS A 121 -17.91 5.21 -13.83
C LYS A 121 -16.95 5.49 -12.67
N ARG A 122 -17.46 5.44 -11.45
CA ARG A 122 -16.69 5.75 -10.24
C ARG A 122 -16.41 4.51 -9.40
N ILE A 123 -15.22 4.43 -8.86
CA ILE A 123 -14.89 3.71 -7.63
C ILE A 123 -14.84 4.78 -6.53
N ASN A 124 -15.79 4.78 -5.60
CA ASN A 124 -15.74 5.64 -4.44
C ASN A 124 -14.61 5.16 -3.51
N PHE A 125 -13.69 6.04 -3.20
CA PHE A 125 -12.52 5.66 -2.42
C PHE A 125 -11.97 6.83 -1.60
N GLU A 126 -11.69 6.56 -0.32
CA GLU A 126 -11.00 7.48 0.59
C GLU A 126 -9.79 6.76 1.20
N SER A 127 -8.59 7.29 0.96
CA SER A 127 -7.36 6.74 1.53
C SER A 127 -7.28 7.01 3.03
N GLN A 128 -6.98 5.96 3.81
CA GLN A 128 -6.78 6.07 5.26
C GLN A 128 -5.33 5.69 5.66
N GLY A 129 -4.42 5.64 4.69
CA GLY A 129 -2.99 5.47 4.91
C GLY A 129 -2.41 4.12 4.50
N SER A 130 -3.24 3.14 4.12
CA SER A 130 -2.72 1.89 3.55
C SER A 130 -2.26 2.08 2.11
N PHE A 131 -1.32 1.25 1.66
CA PHE A 131 -0.88 1.21 0.26
C PHE A 131 -2.03 0.78 -0.67
N GLY A 132 -1.98 1.25 -1.93
CA GLY A 132 -2.99 0.88 -2.93
C GLY A 132 -4.04 1.97 -3.16
N THR A 133 -3.68 3.25 -3.00
CA THR A 133 -4.58 4.40 -3.21
C THR A 133 -5.00 4.62 -4.68
N GLY A 134 -4.44 3.86 -5.62
CA GLY A 134 -4.68 4.06 -7.05
C GLY A 134 -3.71 5.03 -7.73
N LEU A 135 -2.83 5.68 -6.98
CA LEU A 135 -1.83 6.60 -7.55
C LEU A 135 -0.68 5.86 -8.25
N HIS A 136 -0.35 4.66 -7.78
CA HIS A 136 0.76 3.87 -8.31
C HIS A 136 0.36 3.12 -9.60
N GLU A 137 1.27 3.03 -10.55
CA GLU A 137 1.05 2.41 -11.87
C GLU A 137 0.59 0.96 -11.77
N THR A 138 1.19 0.19 -10.84
CA THR A 138 0.82 -1.21 -10.61
C THR A 138 -0.64 -1.37 -10.22
N THR A 139 -1.15 -0.50 -9.35
CA THR A 139 -2.55 -0.49 -8.92
C THR A 139 -3.45 -0.10 -10.08
N GLN A 140 -3.07 0.91 -10.87
CA GLN A 140 -3.86 1.35 -12.04
C GLN A 140 -3.94 0.28 -13.12
N ASP A 141 -2.82 -0.38 -13.47
CA ASP A 141 -2.81 -1.44 -14.47
C ASP A 141 -3.61 -2.65 -14.00
N PHE A 142 -3.51 -2.98 -12.73
CA PHE A 142 -4.29 -4.05 -12.12
C PHE A 142 -5.80 -3.75 -12.19
N LEU A 143 -6.20 -2.54 -11.80
CA LEU A 143 -7.59 -2.08 -11.87
C LEU A 143 -8.11 -2.08 -13.31
N ARG A 144 -7.30 -1.66 -14.30
CA ARG A 144 -7.69 -1.72 -15.71
C ARG A 144 -8.04 -3.15 -16.15
N TYR A 145 -7.30 -4.14 -15.65
CA TYR A 145 -7.58 -5.56 -15.92
C TYR A 145 -8.87 -6.02 -15.25
N ILE A 146 -9.03 -5.75 -13.95
CA ILE A 146 -10.22 -6.14 -13.20
C ILE A 146 -11.48 -5.51 -13.81
N LEU A 147 -11.44 -4.21 -14.08
CA LEU A 147 -12.60 -3.46 -14.57
C LEU A 147 -13.01 -3.80 -16.01
N ALA A 148 -12.12 -4.41 -16.79
CA ALA A 148 -12.43 -4.90 -18.14
C ALA A 148 -13.16 -6.25 -18.16
N GLU A 149 -13.25 -6.95 -17.02
CA GLU A 149 -13.81 -8.29 -16.92
C GLU A 149 -15.15 -8.31 -16.15
N ASP A 150 -15.79 -9.47 -16.12
CA ASP A 150 -16.95 -9.79 -15.29
C ASP A 150 -16.58 -10.97 -14.37
N PHE A 151 -16.79 -10.80 -13.08
CA PHE A 151 -16.47 -11.80 -12.06
C PHE A 151 -17.73 -12.52 -11.53
N THR A 152 -18.86 -12.43 -12.20
CA THR A 152 -20.12 -13.08 -11.80
C THR A 152 -19.91 -14.56 -11.51
N GLY A 153 -20.27 -14.99 -10.29
CA GLY A 153 -20.14 -16.36 -9.83
C GLY A 153 -18.74 -16.79 -9.43
N LEU A 154 -17.75 -15.89 -9.48
CA LEU A 154 -16.37 -16.18 -9.13
C LEU A 154 -16.07 -15.79 -7.69
N LYS A 155 -15.28 -16.63 -7.02
CA LYS A 155 -14.65 -16.32 -5.72
C LYS A 155 -13.25 -15.76 -5.95
N VAL A 156 -12.97 -14.62 -5.35
CA VAL A 156 -11.70 -13.90 -5.50
C VAL A 156 -10.97 -13.84 -4.18
N MET A 157 -9.66 -13.98 -4.18
CA MET A 157 -8.77 -13.67 -3.06
C MET A 157 -7.85 -12.53 -3.47
N ASP A 158 -7.79 -11.49 -2.66
CA ASP A 158 -6.86 -10.36 -2.79
C ASP A 158 -5.81 -10.48 -1.68
N LEU A 159 -4.61 -10.93 -2.05
CA LEU A 159 -3.51 -11.24 -1.15
C LEU A 159 -2.57 -10.03 -1.02
N GLY A 160 -2.41 -9.53 0.21
CA GLY A 160 -1.78 -8.24 0.48
C GLY A 160 -2.70 -7.10 0.06
N THR A 161 -3.95 -7.15 0.51
CA THR A 161 -5.03 -6.28 0.02
C THR A 161 -4.80 -4.78 0.29
N GLY A 162 -4.01 -4.42 1.32
CA GLY A 162 -3.76 -3.05 1.72
C GLY A 162 -5.04 -2.25 1.91
N SER A 163 -5.26 -1.20 1.13
CA SER A 163 -6.47 -0.38 1.16
C SER A 163 -7.76 -1.09 0.72
N GLY A 164 -7.67 -2.30 0.16
CA GLY A 164 -8.79 -3.07 -0.35
C GLY A 164 -9.26 -2.68 -1.75
N ILE A 165 -8.60 -1.77 -2.45
CA ILE A 165 -9.12 -1.22 -3.72
C ILE A 165 -9.29 -2.27 -4.81
N LEU A 166 -8.42 -3.31 -4.86
CA LEU A 166 -8.53 -4.39 -5.84
C LEU A 166 -9.70 -5.33 -5.49
N ALA A 167 -9.87 -5.65 -4.21
CA ALA A 167 -11.01 -6.39 -3.70
C ALA A 167 -12.34 -5.67 -3.99
N ILE A 168 -12.38 -4.35 -3.76
CA ILE A 168 -13.53 -3.49 -4.07
C ILE A 168 -13.83 -3.52 -5.58
N ALA A 169 -12.82 -3.38 -6.43
CA ALA A 169 -13.00 -3.41 -7.88
C ALA A 169 -13.56 -4.77 -8.37
N ALA A 170 -13.08 -5.90 -7.82
CA ALA A 170 -13.61 -7.23 -8.13
C ALA A 170 -15.08 -7.36 -7.70
N SER A 171 -15.43 -6.85 -6.52
CA SER A 171 -16.80 -6.83 -6.02
C SER A 171 -17.72 -5.95 -6.88
N ILE A 172 -17.29 -4.74 -7.30
CA ILE A 172 -18.00 -3.88 -8.26
C ILE A 172 -18.25 -4.62 -9.58
N LYS A 173 -17.34 -5.53 -9.97
CA LYS A 173 -17.41 -6.35 -11.16
C LYS A 173 -18.15 -7.69 -10.95
N ASN A 174 -19.01 -7.75 -9.93
CA ASN A 174 -19.93 -8.83 -9.60
C ASN A 174 -19.24 -10.12 -9.10
N ALA A 175 -18.09 -10.05 -8.47
CA ALA A 175 -17.55 -11.22 -7.76
C ALA A 175 -18.60 -11.74 -6.75
N ASP A 176 -18.77 -13.05 -6.69
CA ASP A 176 -19.72 -13.67 -5.77
C ASP A 176 -19.27 -13.47 -4.31
N HIS A 177 -17.98 -13.59 -4.08
CA HIS A 177 -17.35 -13.38 -2.80
C HIS A 177 -15.88 -12.96 -2.96
N VAL A 178 -15.42 -12.02 -2.15
CA VAL A 178 -14.03 -11.57 -2.14
C VAL A 178 -13.45 -11.75 -0.74
N THR A 179 -12.30 -12.42 -0.65
CA THR A 179 -11.50 -12.47 0.57
C THR A 179 -10.33 -11.50 0.44
N ALA A 180 -10.37 -10.43 1.20
CA ALA A 180 -9.29 -9.44 1.30
C ALA A 180 -8.37 -9.85 2.45
N LEU A 181 -7.12 -10.21 2.15
CA LEU A 181 -6.19 -10.75 3.12
C LEU A 181 -4.97 -9.85 3.27
N ASP A 182 -4.62 -9.51 4.51
CA ASP A 182 -3.41 -8.75 4.84
C ASP A 182 -2.78 -9.27 6.14
N ILE A 183 -1.49 -9.01 6.34
CA ILE A 183 -0.81 -9.31 7.59
C ILE A 183 -1.19 -8.30 8.68
N ARG A 184 -1.55 -7.08 8.31
CA ARG A 184 -2.00 -6.01 9.21
C ARG A 184 -3.52 -6.03 9.31
N ASP A 185 -4.05 -5.47 10.39
CA ASP A 185 -5.48 -5.21 10.48
C ASP A 185 -5.85 -3.98 9.64
N VAL A 186 -6.38 -4.23 8.46
CA VAL A 186 -6.89 -3.23 7.51
C VAL A 186 -8.42 -3.25 7.43
N SER A 187 -9.08 -3.93 8.37
CA SER A 187 -10.52 -4.19 8.31
C SER A 187 -11.34 -2.90 8.28
N GLU A 188 -10.96 -1.90 9.07
CA GLU A 188 -11.69 -0.63 9.14
C GLU A 188 -11.65 0.08 7.78
N GLU A 189 -10.49 0.24 7.18
CA GLU A 189 -10.31 0.92 5.89
C GLU A 189 -11.01 0.19 4.75
N VAL A 190 -10.81 -1.14 4.65
CA VAL A 190 -11.41 -1.95 3.57
C VAL A 190 -12.94 -1.95 3.66
N LEU A 191 -13.50 -2.17 4.85
CA LEU A 191 -14.96 -2.22 5.02
C LEU A 191 -15.60 -0.83 4.87
N TYR A 192 -14.94 0.22 5.31
CA TYR A 192 -15.37 1.60 5.07
C TYR A 192 -15.48 1.88 3.57
N ASN A 193 -14.42 1.63 2.81
CA ASN A 193 -14.39 1.85 1.36
C ASN A 193 -15.36 0.91 0.59
N ALA A 194 -15.55 -0.32 1.05
CA ALA A 194 -16.59 -1.21 0.53
C ALA A 194 -17.98 -0.59 0.72
N GLY A 195 -18.25 -0.02 1.91
CA GLY A 195 -19.49 0.67 2.24
C GLY A 195 -19.79 1.86 1.33
N LEU A 196 -18.76 2.67 0.97
CA LEU A 196 -18.90 3.78 0.03
C LEU A 196 -19.39 3.33 -1.36
N ASN A 197 -19.17 2.07 -1.71
CA ASN A 197 -19.60 1.47 -2.98
C ASN A 197 -20.83 0.55 -2.82
N ASN A 198 -21.49 0.53 -1.66
CA ASN A 198 -22.63 -0.33 -1.32
C ASN A 198 -22.34 -1.84 -1.46
N LEU A 199 -21.11 -2.27 -1.15
CA LEU A 199 -20.66 -3.65 -1.24
C LEU A 199 -20.75 -4.33 0.13
N SER A 200 -21.11 -5.62 0.14
CA SER A 200 -21.24 -6.41 1.37
C SER A 200 -20.73 -7.84 1.24
N ASN A 201 -20.03 -8.16 0.16
CA ASN A 201 -19.51 -9.49 -0.18
C ASN A 201 -17.99 -9.57 -0.06
N ILE A 202 -17.38 -8.71 0.75
CA ILE A 202 -15.95 -8.68 1.04
C ILE A 202 -15.74 -9.06 2.50
N ASP A 203 -14.97 -10.13 2.74
CA ASP A 203 -14.49 -10.53 4.05
C ASP A 203 -13.00 -10.15 4.19
N VAL A 204 -12.66 -9.49 5.29
CA VAL A 204 -11.26 -9.16 5.61
C VAL A 204 -10.69 -10.23 6.53
N VAL A 205 -9.53 -10.77 6.17
CA VAL A 205 -8.83 -11.80 6.92
C VAL A 205 -7.43 -11.30 7.27
N ILE A 206 -7.14 -11.25 8.58
CA ILE A 206 -5.80 -10.90 9.06
C ILE A 206 -5.02 -12.20 9.19
N ASN A 207 -3.97 -12.36 8.40
CA ASN A 207 -3.15 -13.56 8.44
C ASN A 207 -1.75 -13.30 7.89
N ASP A 208 -0.74 -13.80 8.60
CA ASP A 208 0.62 -13.87 8.09
C ASP A 208 0.75 -15.09 7.18
N VAL A 209 0.71 -14.84 5.88
CA VAL A 209 0.76 -15.87 4.83
C VAL A 209 2.13 -16.52 4.67
N THR A 210 3.17 -15.93 5.26
CA THR A 210 4.52 -16.50 5.29
C THR A 210 4.69 -17.52 6.42
N SER A 211 3.74 -17.55 7.37
CA SER A 211 3.77 -18.51 8.48
C SER A 211 3.23 -19.87 8.05
N SER A 212 3.86 -20.94 8.52
CA SER A 212 3.43 -22.33 8.28
C SER A 212 2.07 -22.69 8.90
N GLU A 213 1.50 -21.82 9.72
CA GLU A 213 0.21 -21.99 10.39
C GLU A 213 -0.96 -21.41 9.59
N SER A 214 -0.69 -20.71 8.48
CA SER A 214 -1.69 -20.12 7.61
C SER A 214 -2.56 -21.19 6.94
N LYS A 215 -3.79 -21.39 7.42
CA LYS A 215 -4.74 -22.36 6.85
C LYS A 215 -5.89 -21.63 6.16
N ILE A 216 -5.72 -21.37 4.88
CA ILE A 216 -6.86 -21.00 4.02
C ILE A 216 -7.42 -22.29 3.40
N THR A 217 -8.64 -22.63 3.79
CA THR A 217 -9.32 -23.85 3.31
C THR A 217 -10.18 -23.61 2.09
N ASN A 218 -10.49 -22.36 1.79
CA ASN A 218 -11.31 -21.98 0.65
C ASN A 218 -10.54 -22.12 -0.66
N LYS A 219 -11.29 -22.38 -1.75
CA LYS A 219 -10.77 -22.40 -3.12
C LYS A 219 -11.31 -21.21 -3.89
N TYR A 220 -10.42 -20.54 -4.63
CA TYR A 220 -10.70 -19.31 -5.38
C TYR A 220 -10.56 -19.53 -6.88
N ASP A 221 -11.43 -18.88 -7.64
CA ASP A 221 -11.38 -18.87 -9.09
C ASP A 221 -10.28 -17.90 -9.58
N VAL A 222 -10.06 -16.84 -8.79
CA VAL A 222 -9.07 -15.80 -9.08
C VAL A 222 -8.32 -15.41 -7.82
N VAL A 223 -7.01 -15.24 -7.96
CA VAL A 223 -6.14 -14.70 -6.91
C VAL A 223 -5.44 -13.46 -7.44
N PHE A 224 -5.47 -12.39 -6.67
CA PHE A 224 -4.75 -11.15 -6.88
C PHE A 224 -3.54 -11.09 -5.94
N ILE A 225 -2.43 -10.56 -6.42
CA ILE A 225 -1.25 -10.25 -5.62
C ILE A 225 -0.49 -9.06 -6.22
N ASN A 226 -0.32 -7.99 -5.45
CA ASN A 226 0.34 -6.75 -5.87
C ASN A 226 1.31 -6.25 -4.78
N ILE A 227 2.32 -7.07 -4.43
CA ILE A 227 3.26 -6.78 -3.34
C ILE A 227 4.73 -6.83 -3.75
N GLY A 228 5.07 -7.46 -4.87
CA GLY A 228 6.44 -7.62 -5.35
C GLY A 228 6.72 -9.03 -5.85
N GLY A 229 7.87 -9.20 -6.51
CA GLY A 229 8.25 -10.48 -7.13
C GLY A 229 8.65 -11.54 -6.12
N ASP A 230 9.58 -11.23 -5.24
CA ASP A 230 10.10 -12.17 -4.25
C ASP A 230 9.01 -12.52 -3.22
N GLU A 231 8.20 -11.55 -2.83
CA GLU A 231 7.04 -11.74 -1.96
C GLU A 231 5.99 -12.64 -2.64
N THR A 232 5.75 -12.44 -3.94
CA THR A 232 4.87 -13.32 -4.72
C THR A 232 5.36 -14.77 -4.69
N LEU A 233 6.66 -15.00 -4.93
CA LEU A 233 7.23 -16.34 -4.89
C LEU A 233 7.16 -16.95 -3.49
N SER A 234 7.32 -16.16 -2.44
CA SER A 234 7.19 -16.61 -1.05
C SER A 234 5.76 -17.04 -0.69
N CYS A 235 4.76 -16.48 -1.37
CA CYS A 235 3.34 -16.81 -1.17
C CYS A 235 2.84 -17.98 -2.04
N MET A 236 3.67 -18.58 -2.90
CA MET A 236 3.22 -19.56 -3.89
C MET A 236 2.65 -20.85 -3.29
N ASP A 237 3.11 -21.30 -2.14
CA ASP A 237 2.54 -22.46 -1.47
C ASP A 237 1.07 -22.22 -1.08
N LEU A 238 0.79 -21.04 -0.55
CA LEU A 238 -0.57 -20.61 -0.23
C LEU A 238 -1.41 -20.45 -1.51
N ILE A 239 -0.90 -19.75 -2.51
CA ILE A 239 -1.58 -19.53 -3.79
C ILE A 239 -1.91 -20.90 -4.42
N ASN A 240 -0.93 -21.81 -4.53
CA ASN A 240 -1.13 -23.13 -5.11
C ASN A 240 -2.17 -23.98 -4.36
N SER A 241 -2.22 -23.86 -3.02
CA SER A 241 -3.17 -24.58 -2.20
C SER A 241 -4.57 -23.99 -2.23
N SER A 242 -4.73 -22.71 -2.55
CA SER A 242 -6.01 -21.99 -2.51
C SER A 242 -6.64 -21.72 -3.88
N ILE A 243 -5.86 -21.61 -4.95
CA ILE A 243 -6.38 -21.38 -6.29
C ILE A 243 -6.95 -22.71 -6.88
N LYS A 244 -8.06 -22.63 -7.60
CA LYS A 244 -8.64 -23.77 -8.32
C LYS A 244 -7.82 -24.15 -9.53
N ASP A 245 -8.01 -25.39 -10.04
CA ASP A 245 -7.54 -25.77 -11.35
C ASP A 245 -8.21 -24.86 -12.41
N ASN A 246 -7.47 -24.44 -13.41
CA ASN A 246 -7.88 -23.40 -14.36
C ASN A 246 -8.21 -22.03 -13.70
N GLY A 247 -7.84 -21.81 -12.46
CA GLY A 247 -7.95 -20.52 -11.81
C GLY A 247 -6.95 -19.50 -12.38
N ARG A 248 -7.22 -18.23 -12.21
CA ARG A 248 -6.37 -17.16 -12.74
C ARG A 248 -5.61 -16.48 -11.60
N LEU A 249 -4.34 -16.23 -11.84
CA LEU A 249 -3.44 -15.49 -10.96
C LEU A 249 -3.09 -14.15 -11.61
N PHE A 250 -3.43 -13.07 -10.95
CA PHE A 250 -3.05 -11.72 -11.36
C PHE A 250 -1.91 -11.27 -10.47
N VAL A 251 -0.79 -10.88 -11.07
CA VAL A 251 0.44 -10.50 -10.36
C VAL A 251 0.89 -9.12 -10.82
N SER A 252 1.22 -8.25 -9.86
CA SER A 252 1.83 -6.94 -10.11
C SER A 252 2.81 -6.57 -9.00
N GLY A 253 3.35 -5.36 -9.04
CA GLY A 253 4.47 -4.97 -8.19
C GLY A 253 5.81 -5.52 -8.70
N LEU A 254 5.84 -6.01 -9.94
CA LEU A 254 7.03 -6.54 -10.58
C LEU A 254 7.78 -5.42 -11.29
N VAL A 255 9.11 -5.42 -11.18
CA VAL A 255 9.95 -4.53 -11.97
C VAL A 255 10.42 -5.21 -13.25
N GLU A 256 10.59 -4.43 -14.32
CA GLU A 256 10.92 -4.93 -15.67
C GLU A 256 12.08 -5.90 -15.67
N TRP A 257 13.16 -5.58 -14.97
CA TRP A 257 14.40 -6.37 -15.00
C TRP A 257 14.35 -7.72 -14.27
N SER A 258 13.37 -7.94 -13.38
CA SER A 258 13.15 -9.22 -12.69
C SER A 258 11.88 -9.94 -13.17
N SER A 259 11.00 -9.27 -13.93
CA SER A 259 9.69 -9.81 -14.29
C SER A 259 9.74 -11.11 -15.09
N ASP A 260 10.75 -11.29 -15.92
CA ASP A 260 10.90 -12.51 -16.73
C ASP A 260 11.38 -13.69 -15.88
N ASP A 261 12.23 -13.47 -14.88
CA ASP A 261 12.66 -14.51 -13.94
C ASP A 261 11.51 -14.95 -13.05
N ILE A 262 10.71 -14.00 -12.55
CA ILE A 262 9.48 -14.28 -11.80
C ILE A 262 8.50 -15.09 -12.66
N TYR A 263 8.25 -14.66 -13.91
CA TYR A 263 7.40 -15.42 -14.82
C TYR A 263 7.92 -16.84 -15.07
N ASN A 264 9.22 -17.03 -15.32
CA ASN A 264 9.81 -18.34 -15.53
C ASN A 264 9.60 -19.26 -14.33
N GLU A 265 9.66 -18.73 -13.11
CA GLU A 265 9.38 -19.51 -11.90
C GLU A 265 7.88 -19.87 -11.79
N LEU A 266 6.97 -18.93 -12.04
CA LEU A 266 5.53 -19.18 -12.06
C LEU A 266 5.17 -20.20 -13.15
N HIS A 267 5.78 -20.10 -14.33
CA HIS A 267 5.57 -21.06 -15.42
C HIS A 267 6.03 -22.47 -15.05
N ARG A 268 7.17 -22.62 -14.36
CA ARG A 268 7.62 -23.93 -13.83
C ARG A 268 6.64 -24.52 -12.82
N GLN A 269 5.86 -23.69 -12.14
CA GLN A 269 4.81 -24.10 -11.21
C GLN A 269 3.45 -24.32 -11.90
N GLY A 270 3.38 -24.26 -13.21
CA GLY A 270 2.18 -24.58 -14.00
C GLY A 270 1.27 -23.38 -14.28
N TYR A 271 1.82 -22.18 -14.34
CA TYR A 271 1.05 -20.97 -14.70
C TYR A 271 1.45 -20.46 -16.09
N ASP A 272 0.50 -20.41 -17.01
CA ASP A 272 0.71 -19.89 -18.35
C ASP A 272 0.29 -18.43 -18.45
N LEU A 273 1.09 -17.61 -19.13
CA LEU A 273 0.83 -16.20 -19.32
C LEU A 273 -0.34 -15.97 -20.29
N ILE A 274 -1.37 -15.26 -19.82
CA ILE A 274 -2.50 -14.81 -20.65
C ILE A 274 -2.24 -13.40 -21.17
N LYS A 275 -1.76 -12.50 -20.28
CA LYS A 275 -1.60 -11.08 -20.58
C LYS A 275 -0.47 -10.48 -19.77
N LYS A 276 0.28 -9.57 -20.39
CA LYS A 276 1.35 -8.80 -19.75
C LYS A 276 1.22 -7.33 -20.17
N THR A 277 1.29 -6.42 -19.22
CA THR A 277 1.38 -4.97 -19.46
C THR A 277 2.61 -4.43 -18.74
N LYS A 278 3.23 -3.43 -19.34
CA LYS A 278 4.33 -2.67 -18.75
C LYS A 278 3.96 -1.19 -18.79
N THR A 279 4.05 -0.54 -17.65
CA THR A 279 3.90 0.91 -17.51
C THR A 279 5.11 1.41 -16.74
N ASN A 280 5.92 2.26 -17.37
CA ASN A 280 7.25 2.66 -16.90
C ASN A 280 8.12 1.43 -16.63
N GLU A 281 8.68 1.28 -15.43
CA GLU A 281 9.43 0.10 -14.99
C GLU A 281 8.56 -1.04 -14.46
N TRP A 282 7.27 -0.83 -14.28
CA TRP A 282 6.37 -1.76 -13.62
C TRP A 282 5.68 -2.71 -14.58
N VAL A 283 5.57 -3.96 -14.17
CA VAL A 283 4.96 -5.03 -14.96
C VAL A 283 3.79 -5.66 -14.18
N THR A 284 2.69 -5.82 -14.90
CA THR A 284 1.50 -6.54 -14.43
C THR A 284 1.22 -7.71 -15.37
N MET A 285 0.94 -8.88 -14.80
CA MET A 285 0.67 -10.12 -15.52
C MET A 285 -0.65 -10.74 -15.10
N VAL A 286 -1.34 -11.35 -16.05
CA VAL A 286 -2.45 -12.29 -15.81
C VAL A 286 -2.03 -13.66 -16.29
N LEU A 287 -2.09 -14.64 -15.40
CA LEU A 287 -1.70 -16.01 -15.68
C LEU A 287 -2.86 -16.97 -15.41
N GLN A 288 -2.85 -18.11 -16.06
CA GLN A 288 -3.79 -19.20 -15.84
C GLN A 288 -3.06 -20.41 -15.28
N LYS A 289 -3.60 -20.96 -14.19
CA LYS A 289 -3.10 -22.24 -13.65
C LYS A 289 -3.50 -23.38 -14.58
N ASN A 290 -2.55 -24.21 -14.96
CA ASN A 290 -2.80 -25.44 -15.70
C ASN A 290 -3.47 -26.50 -14.81
N ILE A 291 -4.06 -27.52 -15.44
CA ILE A 291 -4.67 -28.66 -14.75
C ILE A 291 -3.59 -29.59 -14.19
#